data_2fcd3a8c98be22812d3c34d1f572ef62
#
_entry.id   2fcd3a8c98be22812d3c34d1f572ef62
#
_cell.length_a   1.000
_cell.length_b   1.000
_cell.length_c   1.000
_cell.angle_alpha   90.00
_cell.angle_beta   90.00
_cell.angle_gamma   90.00
#
_symmetry.space_group_name_H-M   'P 1'
#
loop_
_entity.id
_entity.type
_entity.pdbx_description
1 polymer ?
#
loop_
_entity_poly.entity_id
_entity_poly.type
_entity_poly.pdbx_seq_one_letter_code
_entity_poly.pdbx_strand_id
1 'polypeptide(L)'
;MKYPSNILDQALFFAELKIDVAPAFEVFNNMTCGCKNSYCPRVGKHPYIQENSLYGTRNKLKIEEWWTSNPNLNLILHSGQRSSLLVIDVDLRDNGLLNFKRLVEDIPSILNTYSVKSGSGGKHLYFNNTKKIKTKVDGIAPGIDVLGENQFVVSPFSKHKNGTFYMPENNSDISTVPLALYNLLDERKLIWI
;
A
#
# COMPACT_ATOMS: atom_id res chain seq x y z
N MET A 1 9.61 1.59 15.51
CA MET A 1 10.22 2.59 14.57
C MET A 1 9.32 3.83 14.50
N LYS A 2 9.83 5.05 14.37
CA LYS A 2 8.98 6.24 14.24
C LYS A 2 8.86 6.62 12.76
N TYR A 3 7.69 6.45 12.18
CA TYR A 3 7.43 6.82 10.79
C TYR A 3 7.37 8.35 10.64
N PRO A 4 7.98 8.93 9.57
CA PRO A 4 7.89 10.35 9.29
C PRO A 4 6.45 10.83 9.07
N SER A 5 6.20 12.13 9.25
CA SER A 5 4.87 12.74 9.20
C SER A 5 4.57 13.54 7.93
N ASN A 6 5.49 13.54 6.96
CA ASN A 6 5.27 14.15 5.66
C ASN A 6 5.63 13.19 4.53
N ILE A 7 5.16 13.48 3.33
CA ILE A 7 5.22 12.54 2.20
C ILE A 7 6.64 12.32 1.67
N LEU A 8 7.47 13.36 1.60
CA LEU A 8 8.85 13.24 1.12
C LEU A 8 9.67 12.36 2.06
N ASP A 9 9.61 12.66 3.35
CA ASP A 9 10.34 11.86 4.35
C ASP A 9 9.81 10.42 4.41
N GLN A 10 8.51 10.20 4.19
CA GLN A 10 7.94 8.86 4.05
C GLN A 10 8.52 8.12 2.84
N ALA A 11 8.63 8.80 1.69
CA ALA A 11 9.20 8.20 0.48
C ALA A 11 10.67 7.80 0.69
N LEU A 12 11.47 8.69 1.30
CA LEU A 12 12.87 8.42 1.63
C LEU A 12 12.98 7.28 2.64
N PHE A 13 12.15 7.27 3.67
CA PHE A 13 12.11 6.23 4.69
C PHE A 13 11.81 4.85 4.10
N PHE A 14 10.78 4.72 3.25
CA PHE A 14 10.46 3.44 2.61
C PHE A 14 11.55 3.01 1.62
N ALA A 15 12.19 3.95 0.92
CA ALA A 15 13.31 3.64 0.05
C ALA A 15 14.53 3.09 0.82
N GLU A 16 14.80 3.59 2.04
CA GLU A 16 15.83 3.06 2.95
C GLU A 16 15.49 1.62 3.40
N LEU A 17 14.21 1.31 3.61
CA LEU A 17 13.71 -0.05 3.87
C LEU A 17 13.74 -0.97 2.62
N LYS A 18 14.33 -0.51 1.50
CA LYS A 18 14.42 -1.24 0.22
C LYS A 18 13.07 -1.45 -0.46
N ILE A 19 12.07 -0.65 -0.15
CA ILE A 19 10.79 -0.62 -0.85
C ILE A 19 10.87 0.40 -1.99
N ASP A 20 10.48 -0.01 -3.19
CA ASP A 20 10.42 0.90 -4.34
C ASP A 20 9.22 1.85 -4.19
N VAL A 21 9.49 3.15 -4.35
CA VAL A 21 8.50 4.23 -4.21
C VAL A 21 8.29 4.94 -5.53
N ALA A 22 7.08 5.43 -5.77
CA ALA A 22 6.78 6.28 -6.91
C ALA A 22 5.75 7.35 -6.54
N PRO A 23 5.76 8.51 -7.24
CA PRO A 23 4.72 9.50 -7.07
C PRO A 23 3.43 9.05 -7.77
N ALA A 24 2.30 9.34 -7.14
CA ALA A 24 0.99 9.24 -7.75
C ALA A 24 0.37 10.65 -7.87
N PHE A 25 -0.58 10.81 -8.77
CA PHE A 25 -1.26 12.08 -8.93
C PHE A 25 -1.89 12.55 -7.63
N GLU A 26 -1.81 13.84 -7.38
CA GLU A 26 -2.46 14.52 -6.26
C GLU A 26 -3.99 14.51 -6.39
N VAL A 27 -4.64 14.70 -5.26
CA VAL A 27 -6.09 14.93 -5.18
C VAL A 27 -6.34 16.38 -4.80
N PHE A 28 -6.99 17.14 -5.67
CA PHE A 28 -7.34 18.54 -5.41
C PHE A 28 -8.45 18.67 -4.37
N ASN A 29 -8.66 19.89 -3.85
CA ASN A 29 -9.68 20.14 -2.83
C ASN A 29 -11.12 19.88 -3.30
N ASN A 30 -11.36 20.00 -4.61
CA ASN A 30 -12.63 19.63 -5.24
C ASN A 30 -12.77 18.12 -5.55
N MET A 31 -11.89 17.30 -4.96
CA MET A 31 -11.85 15.83 -5.10
C MET A 31 -11.55 15.32 -6.53
N THR A 32 -11.02 16.18 -7.39
CA THR A 32 -10.57 15.78 -8.74
C THR A 32 -9.12 15.31 -8.72
N CYS A 33 -8.74 14.53 -9.74
CA CYS A 33 -7.38 14.03 -9.92
C CYS A 33 -6.50 15.05 -10.65
N GLY A 34 -5.26 15.21 -10.21
CA GLY A 34 -4.24 16.01 -10.89
C GLY A 34 -3.93 15.57 -12.33
N CYS A 35 -4.34 14.37 -12.75
CA CYS A 35 -4.18 13.89 -14.12
C CYS A 35 -5.10 14.60 -15.14
N LYS A 36 -5.95 15.53 -14.68
CA LYS A 36 -6.89 16.35 -15.48
C LYS A 36 -7.96 15.56 -16.25
N ASN A 37 -8.05 14.24 -16.05
CA ASN A 37 -9.17 13.45 -16.57
C ASN A 37 -10.37 13.60 -15.62
N SER A 38 -11.45 14.23 -16.09
CA SER A 38 -12.68 14.45 -15.31
C SER A 38 -13.37 13.14 -14.91
N TYR A 39 -13.12 12.05 -15.63
CA TYR A 39 -13.66 10.71 -15.36
C TYR A 39 -12.57 9.76 -14.84
N CYS A 40 -11.55 10.27 -14.13
CA CYS A 40 -10.49 9.44 -13.61
C CYS A 40 -11.01 8.34 -12.67
N PRO A 41 -10.86 7.05 -13.01
CA PRO A 41 -11.40 5.96 -12.19
C PRO A 41 -10.55 5.70 -10.93
N ARG A 42 -9.32 6.23 -10.88
CA ARG A 42 -8.34 5.99 -9.81
C ARG A 42 -7.77 7.30 -9.25
N VAL A 43 -8.65 8.22 -8.87
CA VAL A 43 -8.28 9.54 -8.32
C VAL A 43 -7.27 9.39 -7.18
N GLY A 44 -6.08 9.98 -7.35
CA GLY A 44 -4.99 9.95 -6.37
C GLY A 44 -4.29 8.60 -6.18
N LYS A 45 -4.62 7.59 -6.98
CA LYS A 45 -4.14 6.20 -6.80
C LYS A 45 -3.36 5.65 -7.99
N HIS A 46 -3.08 6.42 -9.03
CA HIS A 46 -2.33 5.95 -10.19
C HIS A 46 -1.04 6.75 -10.39
N PRO A 47 0.01 6.12 -10.97
CA PRO A 47 1.32 6.75 -11.11
C PRO A 47 1.26 8.11 -11.83
N TYR A 48 2.02 9.08 -11.32
CA TYR A 48 2.21 10.40 -11.93
C TYR A 48 3.10 10.34 -13.17
N ILE A 49 4.06 9.42 -13.20
CA ILE A 49 5.05 9.25 -14.27
C ILE A 49 4.64 8.08 -15.14
N GLN A 50 4.51 8.32 -16.45
CA GLN A 50 4.13 7.29 -17.44
C GLN A 50 5.32 6.55 -18.04
N GLU A 51 6.54 7.11 -17.96
CA GLU A 51 7.73 6.55 -18.59
C GLU A 51 8.42 5.50 -17.72
N ASN A 52 8.43 4.25 -18.19
CA ASN A 52 9.29 3.12 -17.76
C ASN A 52 9.48 2.85 -16.25
N SER A 53 8.79 3.57 -15.37
CA SER A 53 8.88 3.39 -13.91
C SER A 53 7.72 2.59 -13.34
N LEU A 54 7.28 1.54 -14.04
CA LEU A 54 6.26 0.60 -13.53
C LEU A 54 6.61 0.06 -12.13
N TYR A 55 7.86 0.22 -11.70
CA TYR A 55 8.38 -0.36 -10.47
C TYR A 55 8.83 0.66 -9.43
N GLY A 56 8.76 1.97 -9.70
CA GLY A 56 9.27 2.98 -8.79
C GLY A 56 10.80 3.01 -8.67
N THR A 57 11.30 3.68 -7.65
CA THR A 57 12.73 3.85 -7.40
C THR A 57 13.07 3.85 -5.90
N ARG A 58 14.36 3.64 -5.57
CA ARG A 58 14.95 3.88 -4.26
C ARG A 58 16.04 4.95 -4.34
N ASN A 59 16.19 5.59 -5.51
CA ASN A 59 17.19 6.64 -5.70
C ASN A 59 16.74 7.91 -4.98
N LYS A 60 17.48 8.30 -3.94
CA LYS A 60 17.19 9.44 -3.08
C LYS A 60 17.06 10.75 -3.89
N LEU A 61 17.98 11.03 -4.80
CA LEU A 61 17.97 12.25 -5.60
C LEU A 61 16.71 12.34 -6.48
N LYS A 62 16.30 11.19 -7.06
CA LYS A 62 15.07 11.14 -7.86
C LYS A 62 13.81 11.33 -7.03
N ILE A 63 13.78 10.79 -5.83
CA ILE A 63 12.69 10.96 -4.86
C ILE A 63 12.60 12.44 -4.46
N GLU A 64 13.70 13.06 -4.08
CA GLU A 64 13.76 14.48 -3.72
C GLU A 64 13.31 15.37 -4.89
N GLU A 65 13.75 15.09 -6.12
CA GLU A 65 13.33 15.81 -7.32
C GLU A 65 11.79 15.80 -7.48
N TRP A 66 11.14 14.65 -7.32
CA TRP A 66 9.70 14.53 -7.49
C TRP A 66 8.91 15.40 -6.51
N TRP A 67 9.19 15.29 -5.22
CA TRP A 67 8.43 16.03 -4.21
C TRP A 67 8.90 17.46 -3.98
N THR A 68 10.09 17.83 -4.43
CA THR A 68 10.51 19.24 -4.51
C THR A 68 9.78 19.95 -5.65
N SER A 69 9.61 19.29 -6.80
CA SER A 69 8.89 19.86 -7.96
C SER A 69 7.38 19.96 -7.74
N ASN A 70 6.77 18.98 -7.05
CA ASN A 70 5.36 19.02 -6.66
C ASN A 70 5.14 18.34 -5.30
N PRO A 71 5.10 19.11 -4.20
CA PRO A 71 4.96 18.57 -2.85
C PRO A 71 3.56 17.98 -2.54
N ASN A 72 2.58 18.18 -3.42
CA ASN A 72 1.22 17.67 -3.26
C ASN A 72 1.00 16.28 -3.85
N LEU A 73 2.00 15.72 -4.56
CA LEU A 73 1.90 14.37 -5.10
C LEU A 73 1.65 13.35 -3.99
N ASN A 74 0.76 12.42 -4.25
CA ASN A 74 0.61 11.24 -3.43
C ASN A 74 1.82 10.31 -3.60
N LEU A 75 1.98 9.39 -2.66
CA LEU A 75 3.03 8.38 -2.65
C LEU A 75 2.41 6.98 -2.82
N ILE A 76 2.98 6.17 -3.69
CA ILE A 76 2.67 4.75 -3.83
C ILE A 76 3.93 3.92 -3.57
N LEU A 77 3.74 2.78 -2.90
CA LEU A 77 4.76 1.78 -2.60
C LEU A 77 4.51 0.57 -3.48
N HIS A 78 5.55 0.08 -4.14
CA HIS A 78 5.42 -1.14 -4.93
C HIS A 78 5.51 -2.37 -4.04
N SER A 79 4.60 -3.32 -4.24
CA SER A 79 4.59 -4.62 -3.58
C SER A 79 5.24 -5.70 -4.48
N GLY A 80 5.53 -6.84 -3.86
CA GLY A 80 6.16 -7.98 -4.49
C GLY A 80 7.59 -8.22 -4.04
N GLN A 81 8.20 -9.25 -4.60
CA GLN A 81 9.52 -9.73 -4.19
C GLN A 81 10.61 -8.65 -4.30
N ARG A 82 10.57 -7.80 -5.33
CA ARG A 82 11.55 -6.74 -5.54
C ARG A 82 11.62 -5.75 -4.36
N SER A 83 10.48 -5.41 -3.78
CA SER A 83 10.37 -4.53 -2.60
C SER A 83 10.34 -5.31 -1.28
N SER A 84 10.37 -6.62 -1.34
CA SER A 84 10.14 -7.50 -0.19
C SER A 84 8.86 -7.09 0.58
N LEU A 85 7.83 -6.63 -0.12
CA LEU A 85 6.61 -6.11 0.46
C LEU A 85 5.39 -6.92 0.02
N LEU A 86 4.65 -7.43 1.00
CA LEU A 86 3.30 -7.94 0.84
C LEU A 86 2.34 -7.02 1.60
N VAL A 87 1.19 -6.70 1.01
CA VAL A 87 0.15 -5.94 1.71
C VAL A 87 -1.16 -6.73 1.68
N ILE A 88 -1.79 -6.83 2.83
CA ILE A 88 -3.17 -7.27 2.95
C ILE A 88 -4.03 -6.01 3.03
N ASP A 89 -4.87 -5.82 2.03
CA ASP A 89 -5.76 -4.66 1.88
C ASP A 89 -7.19 -5.06 2.23
N VAL A 90 -7.72 -4.46 3.29
CA VAL A 90 -9.06 -4.70 3.81
C VAL A 90 -9.95 -3.54 3.42
N ASP A 91 -10.87 -3.78 2.51
CA ASP A 91 -11.84 -2.79 2.04
C ASP A 91 -13.13 -2.79 2.88
N LEU A 92 -13.91 -1.71 2.77
CA LEU A 92 -15.27 -1.68 3.34
C LEU A 92 -16.29 -2.47 2.50
N ARG A 93 -15.98 -2.71 1.21
CA ARG A 93 -16.83 -3.50 0.32
C ARG A 93 -16.99 -4.93 0.85
N ASP A 94 -18.08 -5.59 0.50
CA ASP A 94 -18.31 -7.02 0.72
C ASP A 94 -18.11 -7.47 2.18
N ASN A 95 -18.42 -6.59 3.13
CA ASN A 95 -18.20 -6.82 4.57
C ASN A 95 -16.74 -7.09 4.95
N GLY A 96 -15.77 -6.53 4.23
CA GLY A 96 -14.34 -6.82 4.44
C GLY A 96 -13.87 -6.62 5.88
N LEU A 97 -14.34 -5.59 6.60
CA LEU A 97 -14.00 -5.42 8.03
C LEU A 97 -14.53 -6.57 8.92
N LEU A 98 -15.72 -7.10 8.62
CA LEU A 98 -16.28 -8.25 9.37
C LEU A 98 -15.48 -9.52 9.04
N ASN A 99 -15.15 -9.72 7.77
CA ASN A 99 -14.32 -10.85 7.34
C ASN A 99 -12.90 -10.74 7.91
N PHE A 100 -12.36 -9.53 8.01
CA PHE A 100 -11.07 -9.28 8.67
C PHE A 100 -11.12 -9.61 10.17
N LYS A 101 -12.21 -9.26 10.87
CA LYS A 101 -12.37 -9.65 12.29
C LYS A 101 -12.30 -11.17 12.46
N ARG A 102 -12.96 -11.94 11.59
CA ARG A 102 -12.88 -13.41 11.60
C ARG A 102 -11.45 -13.90 11.32
N LEU A 103 -10.78 -13.30 10.32
CA LEU A 103 -9.39 -13.62 10.03
C LEU A 103 -8.45 -13.36 11.22
N VAL A 104 -8.70 -12.31 11.99
CA VAL A 104 -7.95 -12.02 13.24
C VAL A 104 -8.23 -13.04 14.33
N GLU A 105 -9.45 -13.56 14.44
CA GLU A 105 -9.79 -14.65 15.36
C GLU A 105 -9.00 -15.92 15.01
N ASP A 106 -8.86 -16.24 13.72
CA ASP A 106 -8.09 -17.39 13.23
C ASP A 106 -6.58 -17.18 13.27
N ILE A 107 -6.11 -15.95 12.96
CA ILE A 107 -4.69 -15.58 12.87
C ILE A 107 -4.44 -14.29 13.66
N PRO A 108 -4.45 -14.32 15.01
CA PRO A 108 -4.24 -13.08 15.81
C PRO A 108 -2.92 -12.37 15.54
N SER A 109 -1.88 -13.12 15.17
CA SER A 109 -0.56 -12.58 14.83
C SER A 109 -0.54 -11.67 13.59
N ILE A 110 -1.61 -11.66 12.78
CA ILE A 110 -1.75 -10.76 11.63
C ILE A 110 -1.75 -9.29 12.03
N LEU A 111 -2.10 -8.99 13.28
CA LEU A 111 -2.08 -7.62 13.83
C LEU A 111 -0.69 -7.15 14.26
N ASN A 112 0.28 -8.04 14.38
CA ASN A 112 1.63 -7.71 14.88
C ASN A 112 2.52 -7.13 13.78
N THR A 113 2.03 -6.16 13.04
CA THR A 113 2.76 -5.49 11.97
C THR A 113 2.32 -4.04 11.81
N TYR A 114 3.08 -3.29 11.02
CA TYR A 114 2.69 -1.93 10.65
C TYR A 114 1.35 -1.92 9.91
N SER A 115 0.44 -1.07 10.36
CA SER A 115 -0.88 -0.92 9.76
C SER A 115 -1.25 0.53 9.50
N VAL A 116 -2.04 0.71 8.45
CA VAL A 116 -2.48 2.01 7.94
C VAL A 116 -3.99 1.97 7.76
N LYS A 117 -4.69 2.97 8.29
CA LYS A 117 -6.09 3.22 7.98
C LYS A 117 -6.17 3.86 6.60
N SER A 118 -6.91 3.26 5.68
CA SER A 118 -7.14 3.84 4.36
C SER A 118 -8.09 5.04 4.44
N GLY A 119 -8.00 5.94 3.47
CA GLY A 119 -8.89 7.10 3.41
C GLY A 119 -10.37 6.74 3.23
N SER A 120 -10.70 5.55 2.78
CA SER A 120 -12.08 5.02 2.73
C SER A 120 -12.56 4.43 4.06
N GLY A 121 -11.66 4.24 5.03
CA GLY A 121 -11.97 3.63 6.32
C GLY A 121 -11.60 2.15 6.43
N GLY A 122 -11.06 1.56 5.37
CA GLY A 122 -10.46 0.23 5.38
C GLY A 122 -9.07 0.20 6.02
N LYS A 123 -8.31 -0.87 5.81
CA LYS A 123 -7.01 -1.08 6.47
C LYS A 123 -6.01 -1.75 5.53
N HIS A 124 -4.75 -1.28 5.56
CA HIS A 124 -3.62 -1.96 4.95
C HIS A 124 -2.72 -2.53 6.03
N LEU A 125 -2.34 -3.80 5.94
CA LEU A 125 -1.33 -4.43 6.80
C LEU A 125 -0.10 -4.75 5.95
N TYR A 126 1.05 -4.29 6.40
CA TYR A 126 2.32 -4.36 5.66
C TYR A 126 3.17 -5.49 6.22
N PHE A 127 3.68 -6.35 5.35
CA PHE A 127 4.55 -7.47 5.75
C PHE A 127 5.82 -7.51 4.93
N ASN A 128 6.95 -7.77 5.58
CA ASN A 128 8.18 -8.13 4.90
C ASN A 128 8.06 -9.56 4.34
N ASN A 129 8.23 -9.69 3.04
CA ASN A 129 8.00 -10.93 2.33
C ASN A 129 9.04 -11.14 1.21
N THR A 130 9.69 -12.29 1.21
CA THR A 130 10.68 -12.66 0.20
C THR A 130 10.17 -13.67 -0.84
N LYS A 131 8.98 -14.23 -0.64
CA LYS A 131 8.37 -15.17 -1.58
C LYS A 131 7.58 -14.44 -2.67
N LYS A 132 7.50 -15.04 -3.86
CA LYS A 132 6.57 -14.56 -4.90
C LYS A 132 5.15 -14.93 -4.52
N ILE A 133 4.33 -13.91 -4.23
CA ILE A 133 2.92 -14.06 -3.92
C ILE A 133 2.10 -13.35 -4.99
N LYS A 134 1.10 -14.03 -5.53
CA LYS A 134 0.20 -13.47 -6.54
C LYS A 134 -0.64 -12.35 -5.93
N THR A 135 -0.81 -11.27 -6.68
CA THR A 135 -1.87 -10.30 -6.38
C THR A 135 -3.22 -10.91 -6.70
N LYS A 136 -4.18 -10.78 -5.78
CA LYS A 136 -5.53 -11.28 -5.98
C LYS A 136 -6.56 -10.46 -5.22
N VAL A 137 -7.55 -9.95 -5.93
CA VAL A 137 -8.77 -9.37 -5.34
C VAL A 137 -9.53 -10.47 -4.63
N ASP A 138 -10.04 -10.18 -3.43
CA ASP A 138 -10.70 -11.15 -2.56
C ASP A 138 -9.84 -12.42 -2.32
N GLY A 139 -8.52 -12.22 -2.28
CA GLY A 139 -7.56 -13.33 -2.22
C GLY A 139 -7.66 -14.16 -0.94
N ILE A 140 -8.11 -13.58 0.15
CA ILE A 140 -8.33 -14.26 1.43
C ILE A 140 -9.82 -14.48 1.68
N ALA A 141 -10.60 -13.42 1.59
CA ALA A 141 -12.06 -13.44 1.76
C ALA A 141 -12.67 -12.24 1.01
N PRO A 142 -13.99 -12.19 0.79
CA PRO A 142 -14.62 -11.00 0.20
C PRO A 142 -14.24 -9.74 0.94
N GLY A 143 -13.77 -8.71 0.20
CA GLY A 143 -13.26 -7.45 0.75
C GLY A 143 -11.86 -7.52 1.38
N ILE A 144 -11.12 -8.63 1.22
CA ILE A 144 -9.72 -8.76 1.67
C ILE A 144 -8.83 -9.15 0.50
N ASP A 145 -8.13 -8.16 -0.04
CA ASP A 145 -7.23 -8.32 -1.17
C ASP A 145 -5.81 -8.69 -0.73
N VAL A 146 -5.12 -9.43 -1.58
CA VAL A 146 -3.69 -9.71 -1.45
C VAL A 146 -2.95 -8.91 -2.50
N LEU A 147 -2.15 -7.94 -2.08
CA LEU A 147 -1.29 -7.14 -2.97
C LEU A 147 0.13 -7.72 -2.93
N GLY A 148 0.38 -8.66 -3.82
CA GLY A 148 1.67 -9.35 -4.01
C GLY A 148 2.46 -8.76 -5.17
N GLU A 149 2.80 -9.61 -6.16
CA GLU A 149 3.64 -9.20 -7.29
C GLU A 149 3.00 -8.14 -8.18
N ASN A 150 3.85 -7.19 -8.65
CA ASN A 150 3.51 -6.19 -9.66
C ASN A 150 2.31 -5.31 -9.30
N GLN A 151 2.15 -4.99 -8.02
CA GLN A 151 1.10 -4.11 -7.54
C GLN A 151 1.70 -2.93 -6.77
N PHE A 152 0.86 -1.98 -6.40
CA PHE A 152 1.23 -0.89 -5.52
C PHE A 152 0.10 -0.58 -4.54
N VAL A 153 0.47 -0.02 -3.41
CA VAL A 153 -0.43 0.46 -2.36
C VAL A 153 -0.19 1.95 -2.13
N VAL A 154 -1.26 2.68 -1.85
CA VAL A 154 -1.16 4.10 -1.49
C VAL A 154 -0.59 4.21 -0.08
N SER A 155 0.47 5.02 0.07
CA SER A 155 1.21 5.22 1.31
C SER A 155 0.48 6.13 2.30
N PRO A 156 0.80 6.06 3.60
CA PRO A 156 0.39 7.06 4.58
C PRO A 156 0.68 8.50 4.13
N PHE A 157 -0.10 9.43 4.65
CA PHE A 157 -0.12 10.86 4.33
C PHE A 157 -0.50 11.22 2.90
N SER A 158 -0.78 10.24 2.05
CA SER A 158 -1.42 10.45 0.75
C SER A 158 -2.88 10.82 0.93
N LYS A 159 -3.38 11.73 0.08
CA LYS A 159 -4.77 12.18 0.11
C LYS A 159 -5.68 11.23 -0.66
N HIS A 160 -6.78 10.82 -0.07
CA HIS A 160 -7.80 10.00 -0.69
C HIS A 160 -8.83 10.88 -1.45
N LYS A 161 -9.53 10.30 -2.43
CA LYS A 161 -10.52 11.00 -3.28
C LYS A 161 -11.68 11.66 -2.52
N ASN A 162 -11.96 11.25 -1.28
CA ASN A 162 -12.98 11.86 -0.42
C ASN A 162 -12.43 13.00 0.45
N GLY A 163 -11.16 13.41 0.26
CA GLY A 163 -10.52 14.48 1.01
C GLY A 163 -9.84 14.05 2.31
N THR A 164 -10.03 12.81 2.77
CA THR A 164 -9.31 12.26 3.93
C THR A 164 -7.90 11.81 3.55
N PHE A 165 -7.13 11.35 4.54
CA PHE A 165 -5.78 10.86 4.34
C PHE A 165 -5.65 9.40 4.75
N TYR A 166 -4.70 8.71 4.13
CA TYR A 166 -4.18 7.45 4.64
C TYR A 166 -3.34 7.74 5.88
N MET A 167 -3.63 7.09 7.00
CA MET A 167 -2.98 7.40 8.28
C MET A 167 -2.45 6.15 8.95
N PRO A 168 -1.21 6.20 9.52
CA PRO A 168 -0.72 5.12 10.36
C PRO A 168 -1.69 4.86 11.52
N GLU A 169 -1.95 3.59 11.84
CA GLU A 169 -2.75 3.20 13.00
C GLU A 169 -1.86 2.78 14.19
N ASN A 170 -0.61 2.42 13.92
CA ASN A 170 0.37 2.06 14.93
C ASN A 170 1.78 2.47 14.49
N ASN A 171 2.76 2.27 15.37
CA ASN A 171 4.19 2.50 15.12
C ASN A 171 5.00 1.19 15.13
N SER A 172 4.34 0.05 14.86
CA SER A 172 5.01 -1.24 14.77
C SER A 172 5.96 -1.28 13.57
N ASP A 173 6.98 -2.12 13.63
CA ASP A 173 7.81 -2.41 12.47
C ASP A 173 6.99 -3.23 11.44
N ILE A 174 7.41 -3.17 10.17
CA ILE A 174 6.93 -4.09 9.13
C ILE A 174 7.47 -5.48 9.49
N SER A 175 6.60 -6.35 10.00
CA SER A 175 7.00 -7.69 10.45
C SER A 175 7.06 -8.68 9.28
N THR A 176 7.70 -9.82 9.51
CA THR A 176 7.60 -10.95 8.58
C THR A 176 6.19 -11.51 8.53
N VAL A 177 5.80 -12.08 7.39
CA VAL A 177 4.49 -12.73 7.24
C VAL A 177 4.37 -13.87 8.26
N PRO A 178 3.32 -13.90 9.12
CA PRO A 178 3.10 -15.00 10.05
C PRO A 178 2.94 -16.34 9.32
N LEU A 179 3.46 -17.42 9.92
CA LEU A 179 3.38 -18.75 9.31
C LEU A 179 1.95 -19.17 8.98
N ALA A 180 1.00 -18.89 9.88
CA ALA A 180 -0.40 -19.19 9.64
C ALA A 180 -0.96 -18.45 8.42
N LEU A 181 -0.56 -17.18 8.21
CA LEU A 181 -0.94 -16.44 7.01
C LEU A 181 -0.27 -17.03 5.76
N TYR A 182 0.99 -17.45 5.82
CA TYR A 182 1.64 -18.14 4.69
C TYR A 182 0.91 -19.43 4.32
N ASN A 183 0.53 -20.24 5.30
CA ASN A 183 -0.21 -21.49 5.05
C ASN A 183 -1.56 -21.20 4.37
N LEU A 184 -2.28 -20.18 4.84
CA LEU A 184 -3.54 -19.76 4.21
C LEU A 184 -3.33 -19.31 2.75
N LEU A 185 -2.27 -18.52 2.47
CA LEU A 185 -1.95 -18.08 1.10
C LEU A 185 -1.56 -19.25 0.20
N ASP A 186 -0.90 -20.28 0.73
CA ASP A 186 -0.53 -21.50 0.01
C ASP A 186 -1.75 -22.34 -0.32
N GLU A 187 -2.63 -22.58 0.64
CA GLU A 187 -3.92 -23.24 0.44
C GLU A 187 -4.77 -22.56 -0.64
N ARG A 188 -4.69 -21.21 -0.71
CA ARG A 188 -5.32 -20.38 -1.75
C ARG A 188 -4.57 -20.39 -3.09
N LYS A 189 -3.47 -21.12 -3.21
CA LYS A 189 -2.61 -21.21 -4.42
C LYS A 189 -2.07 -19.85 -4.88
N LEU A 190 -1.76 -18.94 -3.94
CA LEU A 190 -1.25 -17.61 -4.22
C LEU A 190 0.28 -17.54 -4.18
N ILE A 191 0.96 -18.56 -3.63
CA ILE A 191 2.42 -18.64 -3.64
C ILE A 191 2.86 -19.24 -4.99
N TRP A 192 3.87 -18.63 -5.61
CA TRP A 192 4.54 -19.19 -6.79
C TRP A 192 5.56 -20.22 -6.32
N ILE A 193 5.53 -21.39 -6.90
CA ILE A 193 6.52 -22.46 -6.70
C ILE A 193 7.74 -22.17 -7.59
#